data_ea9c055346e3eec73786ea1473a56477
#
_entry.id   ea9c055346e3eec73786ea1473a56477
#
_cell.length_a   1.000
_cell.length_b   1.000
_cell.length_c   1.000
_cell.angle_alpha   90.00
_cell.angle_beta   90.00
_cell.angle_gamma   90.00
#
_symmetry.space_group_name_H-M   'P 1'
#
loop_
_entity.id
_entity.type
_entity.pdbx_description
1 polymer ?
#
loop_
_entity_poly.entity_id
_entity_poly.type
_entity_poly.pdbx_seq_one_letter_code
_entity_poly.pdbx_strand_id
1 'polypeptide(L)'
;MSQDDWQGDVLRNLRNLTNDPGEPDRPGEQAGRPPAATAGTPAQAGTPAQADAPAQGQVPGRPVLDDRPAPAPAPAPRPLPTPVTMELPLPEELVKGKPLSGDTAAKRTSRSLRRLVGSSATREVEEATRVAQALQQPLTTGRQIIVTSIRGGAGKTTVAALLGRTYAHYRQDPVLMLEADPALGTLPARLGVTKVRWTTSDVAQLIDPSMQLTDVVGYLVQLPDRGWLLPGSQGRVGNRLELADYRSVMVALRRYFGITVVDCDTLPSELSRTALAAAQARVLVTPATVEGITSTRSVLDWMASLSRPKMLEGTVVVVAASSPHMTLDVTAAREHLQLDGVKVLMLPYDRHLATGGPIRTDLLGQVTREAVTELAAEVLTRAMSRRSNR
;
A
#
# COMPACT_ATOMS: atom_id res chain seq x y z
N MET A 1 9.06 15.06 24.50
CA MET A 1 7.84 14.37 24.05
C MET A 1 7.99 12.92 24.48
N SER A 2 7.14 12.45 25.38
CA SER A 2 7.22 11.07 25.87
C SER A 2 6.72 10.08 24.81
N GLN A 3 7.15 8.84 24.93
CA GLN A 3 6.77 7.76 24.01
C GLN A 3 5.25 7.49 24.01
N ASP A 4 4.59 7.82 25.12
CA ASP A 4 3.14 7.68 25.32
C ASP A 4 2.34 8.77 24.58
N ASP A 5 2.85 10.00 24.50
CA ASP A 5 2.24 11.10 23.74
C ASP A 5 2.17 10.79 22.24
N TRP A 6 3.21 10.14 21.70
CA TRP A 6 3.26 9.79 20.30
C TRP A 6 2.23 8.71 19.91
N GLN A 7 2.05 7.68 20.76
CA GLN A 7 1.03 6.64 20.52
C GLN A 7 -0.39 7.21 20.59
N GLY A 8 -0.63 8.13 21.53
CA GLY A 8 -1.91 8.83 21.66
C GLY A 8 -2.23 9.69 20.44
N ASP A 9 -1.24 10.37 19.85
CA ASP A 9 -1.40 11.19 18.65
C ASP A 9 -1.60 10.35 17.39
N VAL A 10 -0.91 9.22 17.26
CA VAL A 10 -1.13 8.26 16.18
C VAL A 10 -2.56 7.74 16.22
N LEU A 11 -3.04 7.31 17.36
CA LEU A 11 -4.38 6.78 17.54
C LEU A 11 -5.47 7.84 17.32
N ARG A 12 -5.24 9.10 17.74
CA ARG A 12 -6.13 10.22 17.48
C ARG A 12 -6.21 10.56 16.00
N ASN A 13 -5.08 10.68 15.34
CA ASN A 13 -5.01 10.98 13.91
C ASN A 13 -5.62 9.84 13.06
N LEU A 14 -5.44 8.58 13.47
CA LEU A 14 -6.06 7.44 12.82
C LEU A 14 -7.58 7.39 13.03
N ARG A 15 -8.09 7.84 14.16
CA ARG A 15 -9.52 7.92 14.46
C ARG A 15 -10.22 9.04 13.67
N ASN A 16 -9.56 10.18 13.47
CA ASN A 16 -10.10 11.33 12.72
C ASN A 16 -10.30 11.06 11.23
N LEU A 17 -9.74 9.98 10.68
CA LEU A 17 -9.95 9.59 9.28
C LEU A 17 -11.11 8.63 9.05
N THR A 18 -11.73 8.16 10.12
CA THR A 18 -12.95 7.37 10.01
C THR A 18 -14.20 8.24 9.87
N ASN A 19 -14.08 9.55 10.10
CA ASN A 19 -15.13 10.49 9.87
C ASN A 19 -15.08 10.94 8.39
N ASP A 20 -16.04 10.49 7.63
CA ASP A 20 -16.31 10.88 6.23
C ASP A 20 -16.52 12.41 6.15
N PRO A 21 -15.81 13.14 5.28
CA PRO A 21 -16.07 14.57 5.09
C PRO A 21 -17.27 14.77 4.16
N GLY A 22 -18.48 14.49 4.64
CA GLY A 22 -19.69 14.52 3.82
C GLY A 22 -20.94 15.04 4.51
N GLU A 23 -20.83 15.75 5.65
CA GLU A 23 -22.00 16.42 6.19
C GLU A 23 -21.62 17.75 6.87
N PRO A 24 -22.14 18.91 6.39
CA PRO A 24 -21.82 20.19 7.03
C PRO A 24 -22.56 20.32 8.36
N ASP A 25 -21.80 20.70 9.39
CA ASP A 25 -22.26 21.07 10.73
C ASP A 25 -23.48 22.01 10.68
N ARG A 26 -24.56 21.59 11.30
CA ARG A 26 -25.67 22.48 11.67
C ARG A 26 -25.48 22.91 13.12
N PRO A 27 -25.55 24.21 13.43
CA PRO A 27 -25.41 24.71 14.79
C PRO A 27 -26.58 24.23 15.67
N GLY A 28 -26.21 23.77 16.88
CA GLY A 28 -27.14 23.25 17.87
C GLY A 28 -28.17 24.24 18.35
N GLU A 29 -29.41 23.81 18.46
CA GLU A 29 -30.50 24.49 19.14
C GLU A 29 -30.90 23.72 20.39
N GLN A 30 -30.92 24.44 21.50
CA GLN A 30 -31.16 23.95 22.84
C GLN A 30 -32.64 23.60 23.06
N ALA A 31 -32.84 22.65 23.94
CA ALA A 31 -34.07 22.05 24.35
C ALA A 31 -35.10 23.01 24.98
N GLY A 32 -36.36 22.81 24.66
CA GLY A 32 -37.50 23.26 25.43
C GLY A 32 -38.75 22.45 25.07
N ARG A 33 -39.30 21.76 26.06
CA ARG A 33 -40.46 20.86 26.00
C ARG A 33 -41.76 21.56 26.42
N PRO A 34 -42.96 20.99 26.20
CA PRO A 34 -44.13 21.53 25.46
C PRO A 34 -45.27 22.03 26.38
N PRO A 35 -46.49 22.39 25.93
CA PRO A 35 -47.55 21.39 25.86
C PRO A 35 -48.63 21.52 24.77
N ALA A 36 -49.50 20.56 24.79
CA ALA A 36 -50.47 20.02 23.88
C ALA A 36 -51.77 20.79 23.56
N ALA A 37 -52.46 20.20 22.53
CA ALA A 37 -53.90 20.19 22.21
C ALA A 37 -54.43 21.39 21.42
N THR A 38 -55.20 21.26 20.36
CA THR A 38 -56.41 20.54 20.04
C THR A 38 -56.84 20.71 18.58
N ALA A 39 -57.62 19.78 18.11
CA ALA A 39 -58.27 19.51 16.85
C ALA A 39 -59.02 20.64 16.13
N GLY A 40 -59.18 20.47 14.79
CA GLY A 40 -60.20 21.11 14.01
C GLY A 40 -60.03 21.05 12.51
N THR A 41 -60.68 20.10 11.84
CA THR A 41 -60.99 20.04 10.39
C THR A 41 -62.47 20.40 10.18
N PRO A 42 -63.06 20.63 8.99
CA PRO A 42 -62.64 20.85 7.60
C PRO A 42 -63.50 21.94 6.85
N ALA A 43 -63.26 22.06 5.57
CA ALA A 43 -64.23 22.27 4.46
C ALA A 43 -63.84 23.37 3.44
N GLN A 44 -63.60 22.96 2.25
CA GLN A 44 -64.34 23.01 0.99
C GLN A 44 -64.28 24.33 0.15
N ALA A 45 -63.76 24.17 -1.05
CA ALA A 45 -64.27 24.46 -2.40
C ALA A 45 -64.46 25.93 -2.84
N GLY A 46 -63.97 26.20 -4.04
CA GLY A 46 -64.49 27.27 -4.88
C GLY A 46 -63.49 27.83 -5.91
N THR A 47 -63.55 27.33 -7.14
CA THR A 47 -63.12 27.98 -8.39
C THR A 47 -64.39 28.46 -9.09
N PRO A 48 -64.44 29.37 -10.13
CA PRO A 48 -63.44 30.15 -10.88
C PRO A 48 -63.92 31.60 -11.20
N ALA A 49 -63.08 32.40 -11.83
CA ALA A 49 -63.48 33.20 -13.02
C ALA A 49 -62.35 34.13 -13.52
N GLN A 50 -62.24 34.16 -14.83
CA GLN A 50 -61.46 35.06 -15.69
C GLN A 50 -61.80 36.53 -15.58
N ALA A 51 -60.86 37.41 -15.87
CA ALA A 51 -60.87 38.34 -16.98
C ALA A 51 -59.98 39.59 -16.76
N ASP A 52 -59.30 39.96 -17.85
CA ASP A 52 -58.87 41.28 -18.32
C ASP A 52 -57.61 41.95 -17.75
N ALA A 53 -56.62 42.04 -18.66
CA ALA A 53 -55.61 43.10 -18.69
C ALA A 53 -56.25 44.47 -19.10
N PRO A 54 -55.63 45.63 -18.80
CA PRO A 54 -54.46 46.12 -19.51
C PRO A 54 -53.49 47.07 -18.75
N ALA A 55 -52.37 47.34 -19.47
CA ALA A 55 -51.59 48.61 -19.49
C ALA A 55 -50.42 48.80 -18.47
N GLN A 56 -49.26 48.66 -19.02
CA GLN A 56 -48.06 49.48 -19.01
C GLN A 56 -47.84 50.50 -17.86
N GLY A 57 -46.79 50.25 -17.13
CA GLY A 57 -46.09 51.18 -16.28
C GLY A 57 -44.61 50.77 -16.10
N GLN A 58 -43.74 51.40 -16.89
CA GLN A 58 -42.29 51.29 -16.74
C GLN A 58 -41.84 51.86 -15.41
N VAL A 59 -41.18 51.03 -14.57
CA VAL A 59 -40.39 51.47 -13.41
C VAL A 59 -38.96 51.21 -13.72
N PRO A 60 -38.04 52.19 -13.60
CA PRO A 60 -36.61 51.96 -13.92
C PRO A 60 -35.97 50.99 -12.92
N GLY A 61 -35.43 49.91 -13.46
CA GLY A 61 -34.71 48.88 -12.70
C GLY A 61 -33.45 49.44 -12.03
N ARG A 62 -33.38 49.27 -10.72
CA ARG A 62 -32.14 49.35 -9.97
C ARG A 62 -31.24 48.20 -10.45
N PRO A 63 -29.93 48.44 -10.74
CA PRO A 63 -29.00 47.34 -10.98
C PRO A 63 -28.81 46.57 -9.66
N VAL A 64 -29.22 45.32 -9.65
CA VAL A 64 -28.84 44.36 -8.62
C VAL A 64 -27.37 44.05 -8.89
N LEU A 65 -26.50 44.61 -8.07
CA LEU A 65 -25.11 44.17 -8.00
C LEU A 65 -25.12 42.72 -7.52
N ASP A 66 -24.81 41.83 -8.46
CA ASP A 66 -24.59 40.40 -8.15
C ASP A 66 -23.23 40.30 -7.43
N ASP A 67 -23.29 40.28 -6.10
CA ASP A 67 -22.15 40.28 -5.19
C ASP A 67 -21.59 38.83 -5.02
N ARG A 68 -21.70 38.04 -6.06
CA ARG A 68 -21.02 36.74 -6.09
C ARG A 68 -19.52 36.97 -6.35
N PRO A 69 -18.65 36.56 -5.43
CA PRO A 69 -17.22 36.61 -5.70
C PRO A 69 -16.93 35.82 -7.00
N ALA A 70 -16.20 36.44 -7.90
CA ALA A 70 -15.75 35.78 -9.12
C ALA A 70 -15.08 34.45 -8.78
N PRO A 71 -15.38 33.39 -9.54
CA PRO A 71 -14.68 32.10 -9.31
C PRO A 71 -13.20 32.34 -9.39
N ALA A 72 -12.47 31.82 -8.38
CA ALA A 72 -11.02 31.90 -8.35
C ALA A 72 -10.45 31.36 -9.67
N PRO A 73 -9.44 32.03 -10.26
CA PRO A 73 -8.86 31.58 -11.51
C PRO A 73 -8.41 30.13 -11.36
N ALA A 74 -8.75 29.30 -12.32
CA ALA A 74 -8.30 27.92 -12.36
C ALA A 74 -6.77 27.88 -12.24
N PRO A 75 -6.19 26.98 -11.43
CA PRO A 75 -4.75 26.88 -11.29
C PRO A 75 -4.14 26.67 -12.68
N ALA A 76 -3.09 27.42 -12.97
CA ALA A 76 -2.37 27.32 -14.24
C ALA A 76 -1.98 25.86 -14.50
N PRO A 77 -2.08 25.36 -15.75
CA PRO A 77 -1.66 24.00 -16.07
C PRO A 77 -0.20 23.82 -15.69
N ARG A 78 0.06 22.77 -14.89
CA ARG A 78 1.44 22.42 -14.52
C ARG A 78 2.23 22.12 -15.81
N PRO A 79 3.45 22.61 -15.96
CA PRO A 79 4.30 22.26 -17.10
C PRO A 79 4.53 20.75 -17.11
N LEU A 80 4.44 20.12 -18.28
CA LEU A 80 4.71 18.68 -18.42
C LEU A 80 6.15 18.39 -17.96
N PRO A 81 6.36 17.30 -17.22
CA PRO A 81 7.67 16.94 -16.72
C PRO A 81 8.63 16.64 -17.88
N THR A 82 9.82 17.19 -17.79
CA THR A 82 10.89 16.91 -18.75
C THR A 82 11.72 15.73 -18.24
N PRO A 83 11.98 14.72 -19.07
CA PRO A 83 12.73 13.55 -18.64
C PRO A 83 14.17 13.91 -18.28
N VAL A 84 14.55 13.70 -17.04
CA VAL A 84 15.93 13.83 -16.57
C VAL A 84 16.38 12.47 -16.05
N THR A 85 17.35 11.86 -16.73
CA THR A 85 17.93 10.61 -16.23
C THR A 85 18.85 10.91 -15.06
N MET A 86 18.55 10.35 -13.90
CA MET A 86 19.37 10.42 -12.70
C MET A 86 20.06 9.09 -12.46
N GLU A 87 21.34 9.15 -12.15
CA GLU A 87 22.10 8.01 -11.66
C GLU A 87 21.92 7.92 -10.14
N LEU A 88 21.45 6.77 -9.69
CA LEU A 88 21.35 6.50 -8.26
C LEU A 88 22.71 6.00 -7.77
N PRO A 89 23.34 6.68 -6.80
CA PRO A 89 24.59 6.21 -6.25
C PRO A 89 24.35 4.89 -5.51
N LEU A 90 24.85 3.80 -6.06
CA LEU A 90 25.03 2.54 -5.36
C LEU A 90 26.52 2.42 -5.07
N PRO A 91 26.99 2.86 -3.90
CA PRO A 91 28.40 2.82 -3.57
C PRO A 91 28.83 1.37 -3.31
N GLU A 92 29.16 0.66 -4.40
CA GLU A 92 29.68 -0.73 -4.33
C GLU A 92 30.92 -0.80 -3.44
N GLU A 93 31.65 0.30 -3.33
CA GLU A 93 32.83 0.48 -2.49
C GLU A 93 32.55 0.31 -0.98
N LEU A 94 31.28 0.53 -0.55
CA LEU A 94 30.89 0.33 0.84
C LEU A 94 30.74 -1.14 1.21
N VAL A 95 30.63 -2.01 0.21
CA VAL A 95 30.54 -3.47 0.42
C VAL A 95 31.91 -4.09 0.25
N LYS A 96 32.59 -4.38 1.35
CA LYS A 96 33.89 -5.08 1.31
C LYS A 96 33.70 -6.55 0.87
N GLY A 97 34.33 -6.90 -0.25
CA GLY A 97 34.45 -8.29 -0.70
C GLY A 97 33.31 -8.78 -1.59
N LYS A 98 33.26 -10.09 -1.84
CA LYS A 98 32.20 -10.72 -2.65
C LYS A 98 30.86 -10.71 -1.91
N PRO A 99 29.74 -10.55 -2.66
CA PRO A 99 28.41 -10.62 -2.07
C PRO A 99 28.23 -11.90 -1.24
N LEU A 100 27.75 -11.75 0.00
CA LEU A 100 27.57 -12.85 0.92
C LEU A 100 26.36 -13.70 0.51
N SER A 101 26.52 -15.03 0.53
CA SER A 101 25.38 -15.94 0.45
C SER A 101 24.63 -15.98 1.78
N GLY A 102 23.30 -16.03 1.74
CA GLY A 102 22.43 -16.16 2.91
C GLY A 102 22.73 -17.41 3.74
N ASP A 103 23.01 -18.53 3.08
CA ASP A 103 23.47 -19.76 3.75
C ASP A 103 24.98 -19.77 3.91
N THR A 104 25.45 -20.17 5.11
CA THR A 104 26.89 -20.48 5.34
C THR A 104 27.29 -21.71 4.54
N ALA A 105 28.60 -21.84 4.22
CA ALA A 105 29.13 -23.01 3.51
C ALA A 105 28.79 -24.33 4.25
N ALA A 106 28.91 -24.35 5.58
CA ALA A 106 28.55 -25.48 6.42
C ALA A 106 27.06 -25.87 6.32
N LYS A 107 26.13 -24.89 6.27
CA LYS A 107 24.69 -25.17 6.07
C LYS A 107 24.41 -25.74 4.67
N ARG A 108 25.13 -25.30 3.65
CA ARG A 108 24.99 -25.85 2.29
C ARG A 108 25.44 -27.31 2.18
N THR A 109 26.58 -27.63 2.75
CA THR A 109 27.12 -29.02 2.72
C THR A 109 26.28 -29.98 3.57
N SER A 110 25.86 -29.58 4.77
CA SER A 110 25.02 -30.44 5.63
C SER A 110 23.65 -30.75 5.01
N ARG A 111 23.11 -29.81 4.23
CA ARG A 111 21.83 -29.98 3.56
C ARG A 111 21.92 -30.90 2.34
N SER A 112 23.02 -30.80 1.58
CA SER A 112 23.30 -31.75 0.48
C SER A 112 23.38 -33.20 0.97
N LEU A 113 23.98 -33.41 2.15
CA LEU A 113 24.04 -34.73 2.79
C LEU A 113 22.66 -35.21 3.28
N ARG A 114 21.82 -34.32 3.87
CA ARG A 114 20.47 -34.68 4.30
C ARG A 114 19.54 -35.05 3.13
N ARG A 115 19.67 -34.42 1.97
CA ARG A 115 18.90 -34.77 0.76
C ARG A 115 19.19 -36.16 0.23
N LEU A 116 20.40 -36.72 0.53
CA LEU A 116 20.76 -38.08 0.14
C LEU A 116 20.18 -39.16 1.06
N VAL A 117 19.68 -38.79 2.25
CA VAL A 117 19.29 -39.75 3.30
C VAL A 117 17.80 -39.73 3.65
N GLY A 118 17.00 -38.78 3.13
CA GLY A 118 15.71 -38.51 3.72
C GLY A 118 14.47 -38.75 2.85
N SER A 119 13.48 -39.40 3.45
CA SER A 119 12.08 -39.56 3.00
C SER A 119 11.25 -38.26 2.95
N SER A 120 11.87 -37.08 3.07
CA SER A 120 11.21 -35.78 3.06
C SER A 120 11.02 -35.19 1.65
N ALA A 121 11.67 -35.74 0.63
CA ALA A 121 11.66 -35.20 -0.72
C ALA A 121 10.25 -35.10 -1.32
N THR A 122 9.40 -36.07 -1.07
CA THR A 122 8.02 -36.06 -1.58
C THR A 122 7.20 -34.90 -0.98
N ARG A 123 7.30 -34.70 0.33
CA ARG A 123 6.61 -33.57 1.01
C ARG A 123 7.12 -32.21 0.58
N GLU A 124 8.44 -32.07 0.40
CA GLU A 124 9.04 -30.84 -0.10
C GLU A 124 8.55 -30.52 -1.53
N VAL A 125 8.44 -31.54 -2.39
CA VAL A 125 7.92 -31.38 -3.76
C VAL A 125 6.43 -31.06 -3.76
N GLU A 126 5.64 -31.73 -2.94
CA GLU A 126 4.19 -31.45 -2.80
C GLU A 126 3.94 -30.01 -2.30
N GLU A 127 4.68 -29.57 -1.30
CA GLU A 127 4.61 -28.21 -0.78
C GLU A 127 5.02 -27.17 -1.83
N ALA A 128 6.15 -27.38 -2.49
CA ALA A 128 6.61 -26.51 -3.57
C ALA A 128 5.61 -26.45 -4.73
N THR A 129 5.01 -27.59 -5.09
CA THR A 129 3.99 -27.64 -6.14
C THR A 129 2.72 -26.89 -5.73
N ARG A 130 2.26 -27.08 -4.51
CA ARG A 130 1.09 -26.37 -3.95
C ARG A 130 1.31 -24.85 -3.97
N VAL A 131 2.48 -24.41 -3.52
CA VAL A 131 2.84 -23.01 -3.47
C VAL A 131 2.95 -22.42 -4.88
N ALA A 132 3.59 -23.13 -5.81
CA ALA A 132 3.67 -22.71 -7.21
C ALA A 132 2.29 -22.59 -7.85
N GLN A 133 1.39 -23.55 -7.62
CA GLN A 133 0.00 -23.50 -8.08
C GLN A 133 -0.75 -22.29 -7.50
N ALA A 134 -0.57 -22.00 -6.21
CA ALA A 134 -1.19 -20.84 -5.56
C ALA A 134 -0.70 -19.53 -6.20
N LEU A 135 0.59 -19.43 -6.53
CA LEU A 135 1.16 -18.25 -7.17
C LEU A 135 0.75 -18.07 -8.64
N GLN A 136 0.42 -19.17 -9.34
CA GLN A 136 0.02 -19.14 -10.75
C GLN A 136 -1.48 -19.04 -10.98
N GLN A 137 -2.29 -18.92 -9.92
CA GLN A 137 -3.73 -18.75 -10.05
C GLN A 137 -4.09 -17.57 -10.98
N PRO A 138 -5.06 -17.75 -11.91
CA PRO A 138 -5.41 -16.71 -12.86
C PRO A 138 -6.04 -15.50 -12.17
N LEU A 139 -5.63 -14.31 -12.56
CA LEU A 139 -6.17 -13.04 -12.08
C LEU A 139 -7.09 -12.44 -13.14
N THR A 140 -8.30 -12.10 -12.73
CA THR A 140 -9.28 -11.46 -13.63
C THR A 140 -9.21 -9.94 -13.57
N THR A 141 -8.58 -9.37 -12.53
CA THR A 141 -8.35 -7.92 -12.35
C THR A 141 -7.06 -7.71 -11.57
N GLY A 142 -6.41 -6.57 -11.79
CA GLY A 142 -5.20 -6.20 -11.05
C GLY A 142 -5.39 -6.22 -9.54
N ARG A 143 -4.41 -6.75 -8.83
CA ARG A 143 -4.33 -6.84 -7.38
C ARG A 143 -3.27 -5.90 -6.84
N GLN A 144 -3.65 -5.08 -5.88
CA GLN A 144 -2.78 -4.17 -5.18
C GLN A 144 -2.42 -4.75 -3.83
N ILE A 145 -1.14 -4.93 -3.58
CA ILE A 145 -0.56 -5.44 -2.34
C ILE A 145 0.27 -4.31 -1.73
N ILE A 146 -0.09 -3.89 -0.52
CA ILE A 146 0.60 -2.82 0.18
C ILE A 146 1.55 -3.41 1.20
N VAL A 147 2.78 -2.93 1.21
CA VAL A 147 3.80 -3.26 2.21
C VAL A 147 4.11 -2.01 3.01
N THR A 148 3.88 -2.05 4.31
CA THR A 148 4.16 -0.92 5.23
C THR A 148 4.57 -1.43 6.60
N SER A 149 4.90 -0.53 7.53
CA SER A 149 5.23 -0.83 8.93
C SER A 149 4.87 0.34 9.81
N ILE A 150 4.88 0.13 11.12
CA ILE A 150 4.76 1.21 12.10
C ILE A 150 6.13 1.75 12.54
N ARG A 151 7.20 1.02 12.24
CA ARG A 151 8.57 1.38 12.63
C ARG A 151 9.47 1.52 11.41
N GLY A 152 10.30 2.56 11.40
CA GLY A 152 11.41 2.70 10.46
C GLY A 152 12.40 1.54 10.61
N GLY A 153 13.06 1.14 9.53
CA GLY A 153 14.04 0.05 9.56
C GLY A 153 13.47 -1.36 9.71
N ALA A 154 12.16 -1.54 9.69
CA ALA A 154 11.51 -2.85 9.83
C ALA A 154 11.74 -3.81 8.66
N GLY A 155 12.28 -3.33 7.53
CA GLY A 155 12.50 -4.15 6.33
C GLY A 155 11.38 -4.09 5.29
N LYS A 156 10.50 -3.09 5.32
CA LYS A 156 9.43 -2.88 4.34
C LYS A 156 9.88 -3.06 2.90
N THR A 157 10.83 -2.24 2.49
CA THR A 157 11.38 -2.22 1.12
C THR A 157 11.99 -3.57 0.74
N THR A 158 12.65 -4.24 1.68
CA THR A 158 13.18 -5.60 1.45
C THR A 158 12.05 -6.58 1.18
N VAL A 159 10.99 -6.56 1.99
CA VAL A 159 9.83 -7.44 1.80
C VAL A 159 9.09 -7.10 0.51
N ALA A 160 8.91 -5.82 0.18
CA ALA A 160 8.30 -5.39 -1.07
C ALA A 160 9.08 -5.87 -2.31
N ALA A 161 10.41 -5.70 -2.29
CA ALA A 161 11.29 -6.17 -3.36
C ALA A 161 11.25 -7.70 -3.51
N LEU A 162 11.29 -8.45 -2.40
CA LEU A 162 11.20 -9.90 -2.40
C LEU A 162 9.87 -10.39 -2.97
N LEU A 163 8.75 -9.83 -2.53
CA LEU A 163 7.41 -10.15 -3.03
C LEU A 163 7.30 -9.86 -4.54
N GLY A 164 7.70 -8.65 -4.95
CA GLY A 164 7.63 -8.23 -6.34
C GLY A 164 8.45 -9.14 -7.26
N ARG A 165 9.69 -9.47 -6.88
CA ARG A 165 10.53 -10.41 -7.64
C ARG A 165 9.97 -11.82 -7.65
N THR A 166 9.40 -12.29 -6.55
CA THR A 166 8.78 -13.61 -6.49
C THR A 166 7.57 -13.68 -7.42
N TYR A 167 6.69 -12.69 -7.40
CA TYR A 167 5.57 -12.65 -8.33
C TYR A 167 6.03 -12.55 -9.79
N ALA A 168 7.01 -11.69 -10.10
CA ALA A 168 7.54 -11.57 -11.45
C ALA A 168 8.12 -12.90 -11.98
N HIS A 169 8.75 -13.69 -11.10
CA HIS A 169 9.32 -15.00 -11.44
C HIS A 169 8.25 -16.07 -11.70
N TYR A 170 7.23 -16.16 -10.83
CA TYR A 170 6.24 -17.25 -10.91
C TYR A 170 5.08 -16.95 -11.86
N ARG A 171 4.80 -15.68 -12.20
CA ARG A 171 3.61 -15.31 -12.98
C ARG A 171 3.94 -14.97 -14.42
N GLN A 172 2.94 -15.18 -15.29
CA GLN A 172 2.98 -14.77 -16.68
C GLN A 172 2.50 -13.33 -16.88
N ASP A 173 1.64 -12.82 -15.97
CA ASP A 173 1.16 -11.45 -16.02
C ASP A 173 2.29 -10.47 -15.62
N PRO A 174 2.33 -9.25 -16.20
CA PRO A 174 3.29 -8.24 -15.78
C PRO A 174 3.05 -7.83 -14.33
N VAL A 175 4.15 -7.65 -13.58
CA VAL A 175 4.17 -7.27 -12.17
C VAL A 175 4.79 -5.91 -12.01
N LEU A 176 4.09 -4.98 -11.34
CA LEU A 176 4.60 -3.66 -11.01
C LEU A 176 5.07 -3.61 -9.56
N MET A 177 6.25 -3.08 -9.35
CA MET A 177 6.75 -2.64 -8.05
C MET A 177 6.72 -1.12 -8.03
N LEU A 178 5.97 -0.53 -7.12
CA LEU A 178 5.80 0.91 -7.01
C LEU A 178 6.36 1.39 -5.69
N GLU A 179 7.26 2.37 -5.74
CA GLU A 179 7.78 3.03 -4.56
C GLU A 179 6.89 4.21 -4.20
N ALA A 180 6.28 4.14 -3.03
CA ALA A 180 5.43 5.17 -2.46
C ALA A 180 6.00 5.70 -1.13
N ASP A 181 7.31 5.48 -0.89
CA ASP A 181 8.07 6.15 0.16
C ASP A 181 8.81 7.34 -0.47
N PRO A 182 8.27 8.58 -0.33
CA PRO A 182 8.79 9.73 -1.07
C PRO A 182 10.07 10.30 -0.48
N ALA A 183 10.38 9.97 0.78
CA ALA A 183 11.40 10.72 1.51
C ALA A 183 12.83 10.30 1.17
N LEU A 184 13.09 9.05 0.85
CA LEU A 184 14.36 8.46 0.40
C LEU A 184 14.13 6.95 0.19
N GLY A 185 13.15 6.62 -0.66
CA GLY A 185 12.87 5.22 -0.98
C GLY A 185 14.10 4.51 -1.51
N THR A 186 14.28 3.27 -1.06
CA THR A 186 15.43 2.45 -1.42
C THR A 186 15.04 1.25 -2.29
N LEU A 187 13.81 1.23 -2.78
CA LEU A 187 13.30 0.14 -3.62
C LEU A 187 14.12 -0.03 -4.91
N PRO A 188 14.48 1.05 -5.66
CA PRO A 188 15.34 0.93 -6.82
C PRO A 188 16.69 0.28 -6.48
N ALA A 189 17.33 0.71 -5.39
CA ALA A 189 18.59 0.16 -4.93
C ALA A 189 18.49 -1.33 -4.58
N ARG A 190 17.41 -1.74 -3.89
CA ARG A 190 17.14 -3.15 -3.56
C ARG A 190 16.88 -4.01 -4.80
N LEU A 191 16.35 -3.41 -5.86
CA LEU A 191 16.12 -4.07 -7.14
C LEU A 191 17.31 -4.03 -8.10
N GLY A 192 18.41 -3.36 -7.71
CA GLY A 192 19.62 -3.23 -8.52
C GLY A 192 19.50 -2.21 -9.66
N VAL A 193 18.57 -1.28 -9.53
CA VAL A 193 18.36 -0.20 -10.51
C VAL A 193 19.31 0.96 -10.19
N THR A 194 20.13 1.33 -11.16
CA THR A 194 21.12 2.42 -11.03
C THR A 194 20.70 3.69 -11.75
N LYS A 195 19.73 3.61 -12.66
CA LYS A 195 19.26 4.75 -13.47
C LYS A 195 17.74 4.87 -13.41
N VAL A 196 17.28 6.05 -13.06
CA VAL A 196 15.86 6.38 -12.98
C VAL A 196 15.61 7.62 -13.85
N ARG A 197 14.57 7.55 -14.68
CA ARG A 197 14.18 8.63 -15.57
C ARG A 197 12.88 9.31 -15.17
N TRP A 198 11.90 8.54 -14.75
CA TRP A 198 10.56 9.00 -14.40
C TRP A 198 10.23 8.61 -12.98
N THR A 199 9.51 9.48 -12.29
CA THR A 199 8.97 9.20 -10.94
C THR A 199 7.46 8.99 -10.99
N THR A 200 6.89 8.52 -9.88
CA THR A 200 5.44 8.37 -9.74
C THR A 200 4.70 9.70 -9.99
N SER A 201 5.24 10.83 -9.50
CA SER A 201 4.64 12.15 -9.73
C SER A 201 4.73 12.59 -11.19
N ASP A 202 5.82 12.26 -11.89
CA ASP A 202 5.94 12.55 -13.33
C ASP A 202 4.89 11.75 -14.12
N VAL A 203 4.78 10.47 -13.83
CA VAL A 203 3.83 9.58 -14.51
C VAL A 203 2.39 9.99 -14.24
N ALA A 204 2.07 10.48 -13.04
CA ALA A 204 0.74 11.00 -12.72
C ALA A 204 0.28 12.12 -13.66
N GLN A 205 1.22 12.92 -14.17
CA GLN A 205 0.93 14.03 -15.08
C GLN A 205 0.94 13.62 -16.57
N LEU A 206 1.58 12.49 -16.89
CA LEU A 206 1.76 12.01 -18.26
C LEU A 206 0.74 10.94 -18.65
N ILE A 207 0.25 10.18 -17.67
CA ILE A 207 -0.58 9.02 -17.95
C ILE A 207 -1.97 9.43 -18.45
N ASP A 208 -2.34 8.88 -19.60
CA ASP A 208 -3.63 9.13 -20.25
C ASP A 208 -4.46 7.83 -20.32
N PRO A 209 -5.79 7.89 -20.13
CA PRO A 209 -6.66 6.73 -20.24
C PRO A 209 -6.63 6.01 -21.60
N SER A 210 -6.20 6.67 -22.68
CA SER A 210 -6.12 6.07 -24.00
C SER A 210 -4.83 5.26 -24.26
N MET A 211 -3.80 5.43 -23.42
CA MET A 211 -2.52 4.75 -23.55
C MET A 211 -2.66 3.24 -23.56
N GLN A 212 -1.82 2.58 -24.35
CA GLN A 212 -1.64 1.13 -24.35
C GLN A 212 -0.52 0.74 -23.37
N LEU A 213 -0.41 -0.55 -23.02
CA LEU A 213 0.67 -1.04 -22.17
C LEU A 213 2.06 -0.65 -22.73
N THR A 214 2.24 -0.72 -24.05
CA THR A 214 3.47 -0.35 -24.75
C THR A 214 3.89 1.09 -24.50
N ASP A 215 2.93 1.99 -24.36
CA ASP A 215 3.20 3.41 -24.09
C ASP A 215 3.58 3.61 -22.63
N VAL A 216 2.84 2.95 -21.75
CA VAL A 216 3.05 3.03 -20.27
C VAL A 216 4.41 2.47 -19.86
N VAL A 217 4.86 1.35 -20.44
CA VAL A 217 6.15 0.75 -20.08
C VAL A 217 7.34 1.64 -20.43
N GLY A 218 7.18 2.60 -21.34
CA GLY A 218 8.19 3.62 -21.66
C GLY A 218 8.51 4.55 -20.49
N TYR A 219 7.63 4.64 -19.49
CA TYR A 219 7.83 5.43 -18.27
C TYR A 219 8.32 4.60 -17.08
N LEU A 220 8.44 3.28 -17.23
CA LEU A 220 8.81 2.36 -16.17
C LEU A 220 10.23 1.83 -16.37
N VAL A 221 10.84 1.38 -15.30
CA VAL A 221 12.12 0.66 -15.38
C VAL A 221 11.82 -0.83 -15.51
N GLN A 222 12.30 -1.44 -16.59
CA GLN A 222 12.18 -2.86 -16.78
C GLN A 222 13.11 -3.63 -15.84
N LEU A 223 12.58 -4.66 -15.20
CA LEU A 223 13.29 -5.57 -14.32
C LEU A 223 13.32 -6.98 -14.93
N PRO A 224 14.16 -7.89 -14.43
CA PRO A 224 14.10 -9.29 -14.84
C PRO A 224 12.71 -9.92 -14.61
N ASP A 225 12.43 -11.02 -15.30
CA ASP A 225 11.23 -11.86 -15.08
C ASP A 225 9.90 -11.09 -15.22
N ARG A 226 9.74 -10.24 -16.23
CA ARG A 226 8.50 -9.44 -16.44
C ARG A 226 8.15 -8.47 -15.31
N GLY A 227 9.12 -8.13 -14.48
CA GLY A 227 8.99 -7.11 -13.45
C GLY A 227 9.13 -5.70 -14.02
N TRP A 228 8.41 -4.76 -13.44
CA TRP A 228 8.49 -3.33 -13.75
C TRP A 228 8.59 -2.54 -12.46
N LEU A 229 9.37 -1.46 -12.48
CA LEU A 229 9.50 -0.55 -11.35
C LEU A 229 9.03 0.85 -11.74
N LEU A 230 8.22 1.44 -10.88
CA LEU A 230 7.93 2.88 -10.88
C LEU A 230 8.51 3.47 -9.58
N PRO A 231 9.61 4.24 -9.68
CA PRO A 231 10.23 4.83 -8.50
C PRO A 231 9.42 6.02 -7.97
N GLY A 232 9.48 6.22 -6.66
CA GLY A 232 8.82 7.36 -5.98
C GLY A 232 9.63 8.64 -6.09
N SER A 233 10.96 8.50 -6.15
CA SER A 233 11.90 9.62 -6.23
C SER A 233 13.09 9.30 -7.13
N GLN A 234 13.82 10.33 -7.50
CA GLN A 234 15.09 10.20 -8.22
C GLN A 234 16.29 10.25 -7.25
N GLY A 235 16.14 9.80 -6.01
CA GLY A 235 17.19 9.93 -4.99
C GLY A 235 17.34 11.36 -4.43
N ARG A 236 16.41 12.27 -4.73
CA ARG A 236 16.41 13.64 -4.22
C ARG A 236 15.71 13.73 -2.88
N VAL A 237 16.36 14.36 -1.91
CA VAL A 237 15.76 14.70 -0.64
C VAL A 237 14.67 15.77 -0.85
N GLY A 238 13.50 15.59 -0.26
CA GLY A 238 12.41 16.57 -0.30
C GLY A 238 11.39 16.37 -1.42
N ASN A 239 11.54 15.39 -2.30
CA ASN A 239 10.44 14.99 -3.18
C ASN A 239 9.28 14.47 -2.34
N ARG A 240 8.09 14.99 -2.57
CA ARG A 240 6.86 14.49 -1.96
C ARG A 240 6.00 13.86 -3.06
N LEU A 241 5.58 12.64 -2.84
CA LEU A 241 4.51 12.04 -3.63
C LEU A 241 3.18 12.54 -3.07
N GLU A 242 2.47 13.35 -3.83
CA GLU A 242 1.16 13.83 -3.43
C GLU A 242 0.14 12.68 -3.50
N LEU A 243 -0.83 12.69 -2.58
CA LEU A 243 -1.87 11.68 -2.51
C LEU A 243 -2.71 11.63 -3.80
N ALA A 244 -2.92 12.78 -4.43
CA ALA A 244 -3.62 12.87 -5.72
C ALA A 244 -2.87 12.15 -6.83
N ASP A 245 -1.54 12.37 -6.93
CA ASP A 245 -0.67 11.72 -7.90
C ASP A 245 -0.65 10.20 -7.70
N TYR A 246 -0.50 9.74 -6.45
CA TYR A 246 -0.58 8.33 -6.10
C TYR A 246 -1.90 7.68 -6.55
N ARG A 247 -3.04 8.32 -6.24
CA ARG A 247 -4.38 7.83 -6.63
C ARG A 247 -4.54 7.75 -8.14
N SER A 248 -4.12 8.79 -8.86
CA SER A 248 -4.18 8.87 -10.32
C SER A 248 -3.42 7.74 -10.97
N VAL A 249 -2.17 7.54 -10.56
CA VAL A 249 -1.30 6.47 -11.06
C VAL A 249 -1.87 5.08 -10.73
N MET A 250 -2.33 4.86 -9.50
CA MET A 250 -2.87 3.56 -9.10
C MET A 250 -4.15 3.18 -9.86
N VAL A 251 -5.02 4.15 -10.13
CA VAL A 251 -6.23 3.92 -10.94
C VAL A 251 -5.85 3.58 -12.39
N ALA A 252 -4.94 4.34 -12.97
CA ALA A 252 -4.54 4.17 -14.36
C ALA A 252 -3.75 2.87 -14.58
N LEU A 253 -2.80 2.53 -13.70
CA LEU A 253 -1.92 1.36 -13.89
C LEU A 253 -2.61 0.02 -13.57
N ARG A 254 -3.69 0.02 -12.79
CA ARG A 254 -4.40 -1.20 -12.37
C ARG A 254 -4.84 -2.10 -13.54
N ARG A 255 -5.10 -1.54 -14.72
CA ARG A 255 -5.57 -2.29 -15.89
C ARG A 255 -4.45 -3.01 -16.62
N TYR A 256 -3.20 -2.61 -16.41
CA TYR A 256 -2.06 -3.16 -17.14
C TYR A 256 -1.31 -4.26 -16.40
N PHE A 257 -1.36 -4.22 -15.05
CA PHE A 257 -0.59 -5.11 -14.20
C PHE A 257 -1.49 -6.07 -13.44
N GLY A 258 -1.16 -7.36 -13.51
CA GLY A 258 -1.86 -8.39 -12.73
C GLY A 258 -1.65 -8.21 -11.23
N ILE A 259 -0.43 -7.83 -10.83
CA ILE A 259 -0.07 -7.51 -9.45
C ILE A 259 0.69 -6.19 -9.42
N THR A 260 0.32 -5.35 -8.45
CA THR A 260 1.11 -4.17 -8.07
C THR A 260 1.51 -4.30 -6.60
N VAL A 261 2.80 -4.41 -6.32
CA VAL A 261 3.36 -4.36 -4.98
C VAL A 261 3.79 -2.93 -4.70
N VAL A 262 3.23 -2.32 -3.67
CA VAL A 262 3.52 -0.93 -3.30
C VAL A 262 4.34 -0.92 -2.02
N ASP A 263 5.56 -0.41 -2.10
CA ASP A 263 6.42 -0.11 -0.96
C ASP A 263 6.03 1.26 -0.40
N CYS A 264 5.29 1.26 0.69
CA CYS A 264 4.81 2.48 1.33
C CYS A 264 5.76 2.95 2.43
N ASP A 265 5.67 4.24 2.74
CA ASP A 265 6.31 4.81 3.92
C ASP A 265 5.74 4.21 5.23
N THR A 266 6.28 4.66 6.35
CA THR A 266 5.89 4.19 7.67
C THR A 266 4.55 4.80 8.07
N LEU A 267 3.67 3.99 8.68
CA LEU A 267 2.46 4.52 9.34
C LEU A 267 2.88 5.54 10.44
N PRO A 268 2.11 6.62 10.61
CA PRO A 268 0.72 6.85 10.20
C PRO A 268 0.54 7.79 8.98
N SER A 269 1.41 7.80 8.01
CA SER A 269 1.27 8.73 6.88
C SER A 269 -0.09 8.63 6.19
N GLU A 270 -0.57 9.72 5.63
CA GLU A 270 -1.84 9.78 4.92
C GLU A 270 -1.85 8.88 3.68
N LEU A 271 -0.72 8.86 2.96
CA LEU A 271 -0.55 8.01 1.79
C LEU A 271 -0.66 6.53 2.17
N SER A 272 0.10 6.07 3.19
CA SER A 272 0.06 4.68 3.64
C SER A 272 -1.33 4.26 4.12
N ARG A 273 -2.06 5.15 4.82
CA ARG A 273 -3.44 4.87 5.25
C ARG A 273 -4.40 4.72 4.07
N THR A 274 -4.29 5.61 3.09
CA THR A 274 -5.11 5.53 1.86
C THR A 274 -4.78 4.27 1.07
N ALA A 275 -3.50 3.95 0.94
CA ALA A 275 -3.04 2.74 0.27
C ALA A 275 -3.57 1.47 0.96
N LEU A 276 -3.46 1.40 2.30
CA LEU A 276 -4.01 0.30 3.10
C LEU A 276 -5.52 0.11 2.90
N ALA A 277 -6.29 1.21 2.87
CA ALA A 277 -7.73 1.15 2.67
C ALA A 277 -8.12 0.61 1.29
N ALA A 278 -7.36 0.95 0.25
CA ALA A 278 -7.63 0.58 -1.13
C ALA A 278 -7.12 -0.83 -1.51
N ALA A 279 -6.14 -1.36 -0.77
CA ALA A 279 -5.45 -2.62 -1.09
C ALA A 279 -6.36 -3.85 -1.02
N GLN A 280 -6.06 -4.85 -1.86
CA GLN A 280 -6.65 -6.17 -1.78
C GLN A 280 -5.97 -7.04 -0.72
N ALA A 281 -4.64 -6.91 -0.55
CA ALA A 281 -3.91 -7.51 0.56
C ALA A 281 -2.94 -6.49 1.18
N ARG A 282 -2.61 -6.70 2.45
CA ARG A 282 -1.78 -5.84 3.29
C ARG A 282 -0.69 -6.65 3.94
N VAL A 283 0.51 -6.14 3.89
CA VAL A 283 1.67 -6.72 4.57
C VAL A 283 2.19 -5.71 5.57
N LEU A 284 2.03 -6.01 6.85
CA LEU A 284 2.59 -5.23 7.95
C LEU A 284 3.92 -5.84 8.35
N VAL A 285 5.01 -5.15 8.07
CA VAL A 285 6.35 -5.61 8.43
C VAL A 285 6.72 -5.09 9.81
N THR A 286 7.13 -5.98 10.70
CA THR A 286 7.59 -5.63 12.04
C THR A 286 8.98 -6.22 12.28
N PRO A 287 9.90 -5.48 12.91
CA PRO A 287 11.15 -6.06 13.34
C PRO A 287 10.89 -7.07 14.47
N ALA A 288 11.73 -8.12 14.54
CA ALA A 288 11.67 -9.14 15.58
C ALA A 288 12.19 -8.58 16.92
N THR A 289 11.57 -7.54 17.45
CA THR A 289 11.85 -6.91 18.75
C THR A 289 10.56 -6.73 19.54
N VAL A 290 10.66 -6.63 20.85
CA VAL A 290 9.50 -6.43 21.75
C VAL A 290 8.70 -5.21 21.34
N GLU A 291 9.37 -4.08 21.08
CA GLU A 291 8.73 -2.82 20.69
C GLU A 291 8.07 -2.93 19.31
N GLY A 292 8.69 -3.67 18.37
CA GLY A 292 8.11 -3.93 17.06
C GLY A 292 6.80 -4.70 17.17
N ILE A 293 6.81 -5.80 17.91
CA ILE A 293 5.65 -6.67 18.14
C ILE A 293 4.51 -5.90 18.82
N THR A 294 4.82 -5.18 19.91
CA THR A 294 3.82 -4.40 20.67
C THR A 294 3.19 -3.30 19.81
N SER A 295 4.03 -2.53 19.09
CA SER A 295 3.53 -1.45 18.22
C SER A 295 2.66 -2.00 17.07
N THR A 296 3.04 -3.13 16.50
CA THR A 296 2.25 -3.79 15.43
C THR A 296 0.93 -4.32 15.96
N ARG A 297 0.91 -4.87 17.19
CA ARG A 297 -0.34 -5.26 17.86
C ARG A 297 -1.29 -4.09 18.00
N SER A 298 -0.80 -2.92 18.43
CA SER A 298 -1.64 -1.71 18.53
C SER A 298 -2.23 -1.29 17.16
N VAL A 299 -1.48 -1.44 16.06
CA VAL A 299 -2.02 -1.20 14.72
C VAL A 299 -3.12 -2.20 14.35
N LEU A 300 -2.93 -3.48 14.68
CA LEU A 300 -3.94 -4.51 14.43
C LEU A 300 -5.22 -4.27 15.25
N ASP A 301 -5.08 -3.89 16.51
CA ASP A 301 -6.22 -3.55 17.39
C ASP A 301 -6.97 -2.32 16.85
N TRP A 302 -6.24 -1.30 16.37
CA TRP A 302 -6.85 -0.18 15.68
C TRP A 302 -7.59 -0.64 14.40
N MET A 303 -6.98 -1.47 13.57
CA MET A 303 -7.64 -2.00 12.37
C MET A 303 -8.90 -2.80 12.70
N ALA A 304 -8.89 -3.53 13.83
CA ALA A 304 -10.06 -4.27 14.35
C ALA A 304 -11.19 -3.34 14.80
N SER A 305 -10.84 -2.16 15.35
CA SER A 305 -11.83 -1.16 15.78
C SER A 305 -12.54 -0.46 14.62
N LEU A 306 -12.01 -0.55 13.41
CA LEU A 306 -12.66 -0.03 12.22
C LEU A 306 -13.82 -0.94 11.82
N SER A 307 -14.95 -0.36 11.45
CA SER A 307 -16.14 -1.10 10.96
C SER A 307 -15.89 -1.79 9.59
N ARG A 308 -14.70 -2.35 9.41
CA ARG A 308 -14.24 -2.99 8.16
C ARG A 308 -13.53 -4.32 8.44
N PRO A 309 -14.26 -5.39 8.83
CA PRO A 309 -13.65 -6.69 9.20
C PRO A 309 -12.75 -7.27 8.10
N LYS A 310 -13.07 -7.01 6.83
CA LYS A 310 -12.26 -7.43 5.67
C LYS A 310 -10.85 -6.82 5.62
N MET A 311 -10.54 -5.81 6.44
CA MET A 311 -9.16 -5.29 6.51
C MET A 311 -8.22 -6.29 7.17
N LEU A 312 -8.65 -6.91 8.28
CA LEU A 312 -7.84 -7.91 8.98
C LEU A 312 -7.69 -9.20 8.17
N GLU A 313 -8.77 -9.69 7.57
CA GLU A 313 -8.76 -10.90 6.72
C GLU A 313 -7.75 -10.81 5.56
N GLY A 314 -7.55 -9.61 5.00
CA GLY A 314 -6.56 -9.33 3.95
C GLY A 314 -5.17 -8.98 4.48
N THR A 315 -4.89 -9.15 5.78
CA THR A 315 -3.63 -8.71 6.40
C THR A 315 -2.73 -9.90 6.73
N VAL A 316 -1.45 -9.75 6.37
CA VAL A 316 -0.36 -10.63 6.77
C VAL A 316 0.65 -9.81 7.55
N VAL A 317 1.03 -10.26 8.74
CA VAL A 317 2.13 -9.69 9.51
C VAL A 317 3.40 -10.46 9.21
N VAL A 318 4.46 -9.76 8.84
CA VAL A 318 5.79 -10.32 8.63
C VAL A 318 6.70 -9.88 9.76
N VAL A 319 7.10 -10.81 10.60
CA VAL A 319 8.11 -10.59 11.63
C VAL A 319 9.49 -10.81 11.00
N ALA A 320 10.23 -9.73 10.79
CA ALA A 320 11.51 -9.76 10.09
C ALA A 320 12.69 -9.83 11.07
N ALA A 321 13.49 -10.87 10.96
CA ALA A 321 14.69 -11.02 11.77
C ALA A 321 15.85 -10.22 11.16
N SER A 322 16.37 -9.25 11.91
CA SER A 322 17.52 -8.42 11.53
C SER A 322 18.86 -8.95 12.04
N SER A 323 18.85 -9.94 12.94
CA SER A 323 20.03 -10.53 13.58
C SER A 323 19.95 -12.06 13.57
N PRO A 324 21.08 -12.76 13.47
CA PRO A 324 21.13 -14.22 13.62
C PRO A 324 20.86 -14.68 15.06
N HIS A 325 21.05 -13.80 16.03
CA HIS A 325 20.84 -14.04 17.46
C HIS A 325 19.63 -13.22 17.92
N MET A 326 18.46 -13.85 17.88
CA MET A 326 17.24 -13.23 18.40
C MET A 326 17.02 -13.68 19.85
N THR A 327 16.72 -12.74 20.72
CA THR A 327 16.27 -13.00 22.09
C THR A 327 14.75 -13.09 22.20
N LEU A 328 14.02 -12.74 21.14
CA LEU A 328 12.56 -12.78 21.08
C LEU A 328 12.07 -14.24 21.01
N ASP A 329 11.15 -14.60 21.89
CA ASP A 329 10.40 -15.84 21.74
C ASP A 329 9.42 -15.68 20.57
N VAL A 330 9.71 -16.44 19.49
CA VAL A 330 8.92 -16.39 18.26
C VAL A 330 7.50 -16.91 18.47
N THR A 331 7.32 -17.89 19.36
CA THR A 331 6.00 -18.48 19.64
C THR A 331 5.15 -17.48 20.39
N ALA A 332 5.67 -16.89 21.47
CA ALA A 332 4.98 -15.85 22.22
C ALA A 332 4.69 -14.61 21.36
N ALA A 333 5.63 -14.19 20.49
CA ALA A 333 5.41 -13.07 19.57
C ALA A 333 4.28 -13.36 18.57
N ARG A 334 4.21 -14.59 18.05
CA ARG A 334 3.14 -15.02 17.13
C ARG A 334 1.79 -15.04 17.83
N GLU A 335 1.72 -15.57 19.04
CA GLU A 335 0.51 -15.57 19.86
C GLU A 335 0.05 -14.13 20.19
N HIS A 336 0.98 -13.26 20.56
CA HIS A 336 0.67 -11.86 20.84
C HIS A 336 0.11 -11.11 19.63
N LEU A 337 0.56 -11.43 18.42
CA LEU A 337 0.09 -10.81 17.17
C LEU A 337 -1.16 -11.50 16.61
N GLN A 338 -1.59 -12.63 17.17
CA GLN A 338 -2.71 -13.39 16.65
C GLN A 338 -4.02 -12.63 16.85
N LEU A 339 -4.71 -12.37 15.75
CA LEU A 339 -6.08 -11.88 15.67
C LEU A 339 -6.82 -12.66 14.58
N ASP A 340 -8.14 -12.77 14.72
CA ASP A 340 -8.98 -13.43 13.72
C ASP A 340 -8.79 -12.78 12.34
N GLY A 341 -8.54 -13.63 11.36
CA GLY A 341 -8.28 -13.19 9.99
C GLY A 341 -6.84 -12.76 9.70
N VAL A 342 -5.99 -12.56 10.69
CA VAL A 342 -4.58 -12.18 10.49
C VAL A 342 -3.68 -13.42 10.40
N LYS A 343 -2.76 -13.43 9.46
CA LYS A 343 -1.68 -14.43 9.37
C LYS A 343 -0.36 -13.81 9.80
N VAL A 344 0.37 -14.51 10.66
CA VAL A 344 1.71 -14.09 11.09
C VAL A 344 2.74 -15.04 10.51
N LEU A 345 3.68 -14.49 9.76
CA LEU A 345 4.79 -15.23 9.13
C LEU A 345 6.13 -14.65 9.57
N MET A 346 7.17 -15.52 9.59
CA MET A 346 8.53 -15.11 9.91
C MET A 346 9.35 -14.98 8.63
N LEU A 347 10.04 -13.85 8.49
CA LEU A 347 11.14 -13.73 7.55
C LEU A 347 12.45 -13.94 8.33
N PRO A 348 13.16 -15.06 8.10
CA PRO A 348 14.37 -15.37 8.87
C PRO A 348 15.51 -14.42 8.52
N TYR A 349 16.49 -14.33 9.43
CA TYR A 349 17.72 -13.62 9.16
C TYR A 349 18.45 -14.23 7.96
N ASP A 350 18.81 -13.39 7.02
CA ASP A 350 19.59 -13.75 5.84
C ASP A 350 20.80 -12.83 5.70
N ARG A 351 21.98 -13.42 5.61
CA ARG A 351 23.24 -12.66 5.53
C ARG A 351 23.32 -11.78 4.30
N HIS A 352 22.75 -12.25 3.17
CA HIS A 352 22.72 -11.46 1.94
C HIS A 352 21.80 -10.26 2.08
N LEU A 353 20.61 -10.43 2.65
CA LEU A 353 19.67 -9.33 2.89
C LEU A 353 20.20 -8.30 3.89
N ALA A 354 20.94 -8.76 4.91
CA ALA A 354 21.46 -7.91 5.97
C ALA A 354 22.58 -6.96 5.50
N THR A 355 23.29 -7.28 4.42
CA THR A 355 24.32 -6.39 3.86
C THR A 355 23.73 -5.16 3.15
N GLY A 356 22.43 -5.16 2.86
CA GLY A 356 21.83 -4.10 2.04
C GLY A 356 22.14 -4.27 0.55
N GLY A 357 21.93 -3.18 -0.24
CA GLY A 357 22.18 -3.18 -1.68
C GLY A 357 21.24 -4.08 -2.49
N PRO A 358 21.61 -4.43 -3.74
CA PRO A 358 20.79 -5.21 -4.64
C PRO A 358 20.50 -6.61 -4.11
N ILE A 359 19.23 -7.02 -4.15
CA ILE A 359 18.82 -8.38 -3.77
C ILE A 359 19.08 -9.31 -4.95
N ARG A 360 20.01 -10.22 -4.75
CA ARG A 360 20.31 -11.32 -5.67
C ARG A 360 19.62 -12.59 -5.18
N THR A 361 18.61 -13.03 -5.90
CA THR A 361 17.78 -14.20 -5.51
C THR A 361 18.56 -15.51 -5.45
N ASP A 362 19.63 -15.64 -6.27
CA ASP A 362 20.56 -16.77 -6.26
C ASP A 362 21.41 -16.83 -4.98
N LEU A 363 21.61 -15.72 -4.29
CA LEU A 363 22.39 -15.63 -3.05
C LEU A 363 21.53 -15.80 -1.78
N LEU A 364 20.20 -15.75 -1.88
CA LEU A 364 19.32 -15.97 -0.73
C LEU A 364 19.52 -17.38 -0.14
N GLY A 365 19.48 -17.48 1.18
CA GLY A 365 19.42 -18.75 1.88
C GLY A 365 18.14 -19.51 1.53
N GLN A 366 18.18 -20.84 1.56
CA GLN A 366 17.04 -21.67 1.20
C GLN A 366 15.83 -21.38 2.09
N VAL A 367 16.03 -21.29 3.41
CA VAL A 367 14.94 -21.01 4.37
C VAL A 367 14.30 -19.66 4.07
N THR A 368 15.09 -18.67 3.65
CA THR A 368 14.59 -17.36 3.24
C THR A 368 13.77 -17.45 1.95
N ARG A 369 14.23 -18.19 0.95
CA ARG A 369 13.48 -18.42 -0.29
C ARG A 369 12.14 -19.10 -0.02
N GLU A 370 12.14 -20.16 0.80
CA GLU A 370 10.92 -20.86 1.21
C GLU A 370 9.94 -19.92 1.92
N ALA A 371 10.41 -19.16 2.92
CA ALA A 371 9.60 -18.21 3.67
C ALA A 371 9.01 -17.10 2.76
N VAL A 372 9.80 -16.59 1.81
CA VAL A 372 9.31 -15.56 0.86
C VAL A 372 8.29 -16.15 -0.10
N THR A 373 8.48 -17.37 -0.56
CA THR A 373 7.56 -18.04 -1.49
C THR A 373 6.24 -18.37 -0.78
N GLU A 374 6.29 -18.85 0.47
CA GLU A 374 5.11 -19.04 1.32
C GLU A 374 4.38 -17.70 1.57
N LEU A 375 5.12 -16.65 1.92
CA LEU A 375 4.56 -15.31 2.10
C LEU A 375 3.85 -14.82 0.84
N ALA A 376 4.46 -14.96 -0.32
CA ALA A 376 3.88 -14.54 -1.58
C ALA A 376 2.59 -15.30 -1.91
N ALA A 377 2.56 -16.61 -1.68
CA ALA A 377 1.38 -17.43 -1.88
C ALA A 377 0.23 -17.03 -0.93
N GLU A 378 0.52 -16.85 0.36
CA GLU A 378 -0.46 -16.43 1.37
C GLU A 378 -1.05 -15.05 1.05
N VAL A 379 -0.19 -14.07 0.72
CA VAL A 379 -0.62 -12.72 0.37
C VAL A 379 -1.50 -12.71 -0.88
N LEU A 380 -1.13 -13.50 -1.91
CA LEU A 380 -1.92 -13.59 -3.13
C LEU A 380 -3.28 -14.26 -2.88
N THR A 381 -3.31 -15.33 -2.11
CA THR A 381 -4.56 -16.01 -1.72
C THR A 381 -5.52 -15.03 -1.03
N ARG A 382 -5.01 -14.21 -0.10
CA ARG A 382 -5.80 -13.16 0.56
C ARG A 382 -6.24 -12.04 -0.38
N ALA A 383 -5.39 -11.65 -1.32
CA ALA A 383 -5.74 -10.67 -2.34
C ALA A 383 -6.87 -11.15 -3.25
N MET A 384 -7.01 -12.47 -3.42
CA MET A 384 -8.04 -13.10 -4.27
C MET A 384 -9.35 -13.38 -3.52
N SER A 385 -9.31 -13.74 -2.25
CA SER A 385 -10.49 -14.13 -1.43
C SER A 385 -11.56 -13.02 -1.31
N ARG A 386 -11.21 -11.76 -1.54
CA ARG A 386 -12.12 -10.61 -1.50
C ARG A 386 -13.26 -10.63 -2.55
N ARG A 387 -13.31 -11.62 -3.44
CA ARG A 387 -14.28 -11.68 -4.56
C ARG A 387 -15.53 -12.52 -4.27
N SER A 388 -15.53 -13.34 -3.25
CA SER A 388 -16.59 -14.35 -3.03
C SER A 388 -17.91 -13.81 -2.44
N ASN A 389 -18.04 -12.50 -2.19
CA ASN A 389 -19.26 -11.89 -1.60
C ASN A 389 -19.76 -10.71 -2.44
N ARG A 390 -20.20 -10.99 -3.67
CA ARG A 390 -21.14 -10.14 -4.42
C ARG A 390 -22.28 -10.98 -4.92
#